data_dfc0ac6c1258bc960ac6b532a8c4e0eb
#
_entry.id   dfc0ac6c1258bc960ac6b532a8c4e0eb
#
_cell.length_a   1.000
_cell.length_b   1.000
_cell.length_c   1.000
_cell.angle_alpha   90.00
_cell.angle_beta   90.00
_cell.angle_gamma   90.00
#
_symmetry.space_group_name_H-M   'P 1'
#
loop_
_entity.id
_entity.type
_entity.pdbx_description
1 polymer ?
#
loop_
_entity_poly.entity_id
_entity_poly.type
_entity_poly.pdbx_seq_one_letter_code
_entity_poly.pdbx_strand_id
1 'polypeptide(L)'
;PLTSTDLSVRSMQSYAQKVEGGWIVNAHKRWITNSVVAEYILVLCATDYGLTMFFIDMDNKNIHVGDPDIKMGNKAQLTADVRINDVFILDSYVVGEVGKGLNAALAALTLGRMGIGAIGVGMAQSALDYAIHYSKNRKVFGQELARFQHWQYTFSDHALNIENARNLYIKAAYRYDIEGNAEIEAAMSKIAGSQ
;
A
#
# COMPACT_ATOMS: atom_id res chain seq x y z
N PRO A 1 3.31 8.61 10.75
CA PRO A 1 3.62 8.69 12.18
C PRO A 1 3.36 7.37 12.86
N LEU A 2 4.13 7.08 13.90
CA LEU A 2 4.09 5.81 14.60
C LEU A 2 2.75 5.51 15.26
N THR A 3 2.17 6.52 15.84
CA THR A 3 0.99 6.43 16.71
C THR A 3 -0.16 7.33 16.27
N SER A 4 0.00 8.07 15.20
CA SER A 4 -0.99 9.01 14.70
C SER A 4 -1.32 8.74 13.25
N THR A 5 -2.60 8.75 12.91
CA THR A 5 -3.11 8.74 11.53
C THR A 5 -3.20 10.15 10.94
N ASP A 6 -2.95 11.17 11.75
CA ASP A 6 -2.91 12.56 11.33
C ASP A 6 -1.57 12.86 10.66
N LEU A 7 -1.60 13.30 9.41
CA LEU A 7 -0.43 13.70 8.61
C LEU A 7 -0.09 15.19 8.77
N SER A 8 -0.64 15.87 9.78
CA SER A 8 -0.25 17.25 10.06
C SER A 8 1.18 17.31 10.61
N VAL A 9 1.88 18.42 10.36
CA VAL A 9 3.23 18.67 10.89
C VAL A 9 3.26 18.55 12.42
N ARG A 10 2.16 18.95 13.08
CA ARG A 10 2.07 18.94 14.55
C ARG A 10 1.97 17.56 15.16
N SER A 11 1.39 16.58 14.46
CA SER A 11 1.23 15.20 14.95
C SER A 11 2.36 14.28 14.53
N MET A 12 3.16 14.67 13.54
CA MET A 12 4.27 13.86 13.03
C MET A 12 5.41 13.82 14.04
N GLN A 13 5.69 12.64 14.57
CA GLN A 13 6.81 12.45 15.53
C GLN A 13 8.16 12.28 14.84
N SER A 14 8.16 11.81 13.57
CA SER A 14 9.38 11.80 12.77
C SER A 14 9.72 13.21 12.34
N TYR A 15 10.93 13.65 12.61
CA TYR A 15 11.36 14.99 12.28
C TYR A 15 12.74 15.01 11.61
N ALA A 16 13.02 16.07 10.86
CA ALA A 16 14.31 16.33 10.28
C ALA A 16 14.71 17.79 10.53
N GLN A 17 15.91 17.99 11.05
CA GLN A 17 16.46 19.30 11.33
C GLN A 17 17.43 19.69 10.22
N LYS A 18 17.29 20.91 9.69
CA LYS A 18 18.23 21.46 8.70
C LYS A 18 19.57 21.77 9.37
N VAL A 19 20.64 21.32 8.75
CA VAL A 19 22.02 21.61 9.13
C VAL A 19 22.83 22.04 7.89
N GLU A 20 24.10 22.40 8.07
CA GLU A 20 24.96 22.74 6.95
C GLU A 20 25.10 21.55 5.98
N GLY A 21 24.78 21.76 4.71
CA GLY A 21 24.88 20.76 3.63
C GLY A 21 23.82 19.66 3.63
N GLY A 22 22.87 19.64 4.59
CA GLY A 22 21.90 18.57 4.64
C GLY A 22 20.93 18.63 5.82
N TRP A 23 20.53 17.46 6.31
CA TRP A 23 19.49 17.27 7.32
C TRP A 23 19.91 16.17 8.30
N ILE A 24 19.57 16.33 9.57
CA ILE A 24 19.63 15.25 10.57
C ILE A 24 18.22 14.70 10.73
N VAL A 25 18.04 13.43 10.39
CA VAL A 25 16.74 12.76 10.38
C VAL A 25 16.60 11.84 11.59
N ASN A 26 15.47 11.98 12.29
CA ASN A 26 15.05 11.11 13.38
C ASN A 26 13.63 10.61 13.09
N ALA A 27 13.45 9.28 13.03
CA ALA A 27 12.17 8.69 12.71
C ALA A 27 11.99 7.32 13.36
N HIS A 28 10.75 7.01 13.69
CA HIS A 28 10.32 5.65 13.99
C HIS A 28 9.09 5.33 13.17
N LYS A 29 9.22 4.42 12.21
CA LYS A 29 8.16 4.01 11.30
C LYS A 29 7.76 2.58 11.61
N ARG A 30 6.45 2.33 11.67
CA ARG A 30 5.87 1.01 11.96
C ARG A 30 5.29 0.36 10.73
N TRP A 31 5.33 -0.98 10.74
CA TRP A 31 4.72 -1.83 9.71
C TRP A 31 5.24 -1.51 8.31
N ILE A 32 6.55 -1.29 8.18
CA ILE A 32 7.14 -0.95 6.90
C ILE A 32 7.36 -2.22 6.09
N THR A 33 6.61 -2.30 5.01
CA THR A 33 6.68 -3.39 4.05
C THR A 33 8.06 -3.47 3.42
N ASN A 34 8.61 -4.69 3.37
CA ASN A 34 9.91 -5.01 2.81
C ASN A 34 11.11 -4.32 3.48
N SER A 35 10.94 -3.66 4.62
CA SER A 35 12.05 -2.96 5.31
C SER A 35 13.23 -3.87 5.65
N VAL A 36 12.98 -5.16 5.87
CA VAL A 36 14.01 -6.17 6.21
C VAL A 36 14.97 -6.45 5.06
N VAL A 37 14.54 -6.22 3.82
CA VAL A 37 15.30 -6.52 2.59
C VAL A 37 15.51 -5.27 1.73
N ALA A 38 15.01 -4.13 2.16
CA ALA A 38 15.12 -2.89 1.40
C ALA A 38 16.53 -2.30 1.52
N GLU A 39 17.09 -1.87 0.41
CA GLU A 39 18.33 -1.11 0.35
C GLU A 39 18.09 0.38 0.62
N TYR A 40 16.91 0.87 0.27
CA TYR A 40 16.52 2.28 0.39
C TYR A 40 15.12 2.41 0.97
N ILE A 41 14.86 3.55 1.63
CA ILE A 41 13.55 3.89 2.17
C ILE A 41 13.21 5.35 1.87
N LEU A 42 11.94 5.60 1.55
CA LEU A 42 11.38 6.96 1.50
C LEU A 42 10.72 7.29 2.84
N VAL A 43 11.17 8.36 3.48
CA VAL A 43 10.69 8.75 4.82
C VAL A 43 10.12 10.16 4.80
N LEU A 44 8.85 10.27 5.17
CA LEU A 44 8.20 11.57 5.38
C LEU A 44 8.46 12.02 6.82
N CYS A 45 9.04 13.22 6.99
CA CYS A 45 9.33 13.84 8.26
C CYS A 45 8.76 15.26 8.35
N ALA A 46 8.43 15.69 9.56
CA ALA A 46 8.20 17.10 9.85
C ALA A 46 9.52 17.87 9.83
N THR A 47 9.49 19.08 9.31
CA THR A 47 10.58 20.05 9.36
C THR A 47 10.02 21.42 9.72
N ASP A 48 10.86 22.39 9.98
CA ASP A 48 10.45 23.79 10.19
C ASP A 48 9.79 24.40 8.94
N TYR A 49 9.99 23.77 7.77
CA TYR A 49 9.46 24.22 6.48
C TYR A 49 8.20 23.43 6.03
N GLY A 50 7.72 22.48 6.84
CA GLY A 50 6.60 21.59 6.50
C GLY A 50 7.02 20.13 6.34
N LEU A 51 6.11 19.30 5.85
CA LEU A 51 6.39 17.88 5.63
C LEU A 51 7.32 17.69 4.43
N THR A 52 8.47 17.06 4.67
CA THR A 52 9.50 16.84 3.64
C THR A 52 9.78 15.34 3.49
N MET A 53 9.95 14.88 2.26
CA MET A 53 10.25 13.50 1.93
C MET A 53 11.76 13.34 1.72
N PHE A 54 12.34 12.33 2.35
CA PHE A 54 13.76 12.00 2.26
C PHE A 54 13.96 10.62 1.65
N PHE A 55 14.92 10.50 0.74
CA PHE A 55 15.43 9.22 0.25
C PHE A 55 16.62 8.82 1.13
N ILE A 56 16.56 7.66 1.76
CA ILE A 56 17.53 7.24 2.77
C ILE A 56 18.07 5.86 2.41
N ASP A 57 19.40 5.75 2.40
CA ASP A 57 20.11 4.48 2.28
C ASP A 57 20.00 3.71 3.60
N MET A 58 19.55 2.45 3.53
CA MET A 58 19.36 1.59 4.69
C MET A 58 20.67 1.00 5.23
N ASP A 59 21.75 1.03 4.44
CA ASP A 59 23.10 0.62 4.89
C ASP A 59 23.74 1.73 5.72
N ASN A 60 23.11 2.05 6.85
CA ASN A 60 23.58 3.05 7.79
C ASN A 60 23.50 2.51 9.22
N LYS A 61 24.62 2.56 9.96
CA LYS A 61 24.71 2.03 11.34
C LYS A 61 23.71 2.63 12.33
N ASN A 62 23.16 3.80 12.01
CA ASN A 62 22.19 4.51 12.82
C ASN A 62 20.73 4.19 12.42
N ILE A 63 20.56 3.25 11.49
CA ILE A 63 19.25 2.70 11.11
C ILE A 63 19.12 1.31 11.71
N HIS A 64 18.03 1.08 12.40
CA HIS A 64 17.72 -0.21 12.99
C HIS A 64 16.39 -0.73 12.44
N VAL A 65 16.43 -1.88 11.82
CA VAL A 65 15.23 -2.62 11.38
C VAL A 65 14.92 -3.68 12.42
N GLY A 66 13.70 -3.68 12.92
CA GLY A 66 13.25 -4.66 13.91
C GLY A 66 13.03 -6.05 13.30
N ASP A 67 12.68 -6.99 14.15
CA ASP A 67 12.30 -8.34 13.71
C ASP A 67 11.02 -8.28 12.85
N PRO A 68 10.89 -9.16 11.86
CA PRO A 68 9.68 -9.23 11.04
C PRO A 68 8.45 -9.57 11.87
N ASP A 69 7.35 -8.85 11.61
CA ASP A 69 6.06 -9.10 12.26
C ASP A 69 5.51 -10.48 11.90
N ILE A 70 4.96 -11.17 12.89
CA ILE A 70 4.20 -12.42 12.69
C ILE A 70 2.80 -12.05 12.19
N LYS A 71 2.52 -12.35 10.92
CA LYS A 71 1.27 -11.98 10.27
C LYS A 71 0.35 -13.18 10.06
N MET A 72 -0.97 -12.94 10.06
CA MET A 72 -1.99 -13.95 9.76
C MET A 72 -1.92 -14.40 8.29
N GLY A 73 -1.71 -13.46 7.37
CA GLY A 73 -1.59 -13.70 5.93
C GLY A 73 -0.44 -12.89 5.32
N ASN A 74 -0.20 -13.06 4.03
CA ASN A 74 0.85 -12.35 3.29
C ASN A 74 2.26 -12.54 3.90
N LYS A 75 2.56 -13.75 4.38
CA LYS A 75 3.74 -14.04 5.21
C LYS A 75 5.05 -13.88 4.46
N ALA A 76 5.03 -14.06 3.14
CA ALA A 76 6.22 -13.88 2.29
C ALA A 76 6.62 -12.40 2.12
N GLN A 77 5.71 -11.46 2.33
CA GLN A 77 5.99 -10.04 2.35
C GLN A 77 6.41 -9.64 3.76
N LEU A 78 7.70 -9.45 3.98
CA LEU A 78 8.25 -9.08 5.29
C LEU A 78 7.84 -7.66 5.68
N THR A 79 7.51 -7.47 6.95
CA THR A 79 7.08 -6.19 7.51
C THR A 79 7.74 -6.02 8.86
N ALA A 80 8.41 -4.89 9.10
CA ALA A 80 9.03 -4.60 10.38
C ALA A 80 9.02 -3.10 10.69
N ASP A 81 9.33 -2.77 11.93
CA ASP A 81 9.56 -1.38 12.36
C ASP A 81 10.94 -0.91 11.91
N VAL A 82 11.05 0.38 11.55
CA VAL A 82 12.33 1.02 11.20
C VAL A 82 12.56 2.20 12.11
N ARG A 83 13.69 2.22 12.77
CA ARG A 83 14.17 3.33 13.61
C ARG A 83 15.37 4.00 12.94
N ILE A 84 15.33 5.30 12.85
CA ILE A 84 16.35 6.16 12.25
C ILE A 84 16.76 7.16 13.33
N ASN A 85 18.01 7.14 13.76
CA ASN A 85 18.49 7.95 14.85
C ASN A 85 19.68 8.80 14.38
N ASP A 86 19.47 10.12 14.32
CA ASP A 86 20.50 11.12 13.96
C ASP A 86 21.23 10.78 12.64
N VAL A 87 20.48 10.37 11.62
CA VAL A 87 21.03 10.07 10.29
C VAL A 87 21.19 11.35 9.50
N PHE A 88 22.42 11.64 9.06
CA PHE A 88 22.71 12.77 8.18
C PHE A 88 22.33 12.42 6.74
N ILE A 89 21.53 13.29 6.11
CA ILE A 89 21.05 13.17 4.73
C ILE A 89 21.43 14.43 3.97
N LEU A 90 22.10 14.30 2.82
CA LEU A 90 22.45 15.43 1.97
C LEU A 90 21.19 16.10 1.40
N ASP A 91 21.27 17.40 1.10
CA ASP A 91 20.17 18.14 0.47
C ASP A 91 19.69 17.52 -0.86
N SER A 92 20.60 16.91 -1.61
CA SER A 92 20.29 16.23 -2.88
C SER A 92 19.41 14.99 -2.73
N TYR A 93 19.25 14.45 -1.52
CA TYR A 93 18.38 13.31 -1.22
C TYR A 93 16.99 13.72 -0.73
N VAL A 94 16.65 15.00 -0.77
CA VAL A 94 15.26 15.45 -0.62
C VAL A 94 14.48 15.09 -1.88
N VAL A 95 13.36 14.39 -1.72
CA VAL A 95 12.49 14.00 -2.82
C VAL A 95 11.44 15.08 -3.06
N GLY A 96 11.51 15.72 -4.21
CA GLY A 96 10.66 16.86 -4.57
C GLY A 96 11.13 18.13 -3.88
N GLU A 97 10.20 18.95 -3.40
CA GLU A 97 10.48 20.22 -2.75
C GLU A 97 10.38 20.12 -1.23
N VAL A 98 11.25 20.82 -0.53
CA VAL A 98 11.19 20.97 0.93
C VAL A 98 9.81 21.53 1.33
N GLY A 99 9.19 20.92 2.33
CA GLY A 99 7.84 21.29 2.81
C GLY A 99 6.68 20.76 1.98
N LYS A 100 6.93 20.16 0.80
CA LYS A 100 5.87 19.60 -0.08
C LYS A 100 5.89 18.06 -0.18
N GLY A 101 6.58 17.38 0.71
CA GLY A 101 6.72 15.92 0.71
C GLY A 101 5.40 15.15 0.85
N LEU A 102 4.37 15.76 1.43
CA LEU A 102 3.04 15.16 1.50
C LEU A 102 2.44 14.91 0.11
N ASN A 103 2.65 15.81 -0.83
CA ASN A 103 2.14 15.66 -2.20
C ASN A 103 2.74 14.43 -2.88
N ALA A 104 4.05 14.21 -2.71
CA ALA A 104 4.74 13.02 -3.23
C ALA A 104 4.20 11.73 -2.59
N ALA A 105 3.96 11.74 -1.28
CA ALA A 105 3.37 10.60 -0.57
C ALA A 105 1.95 10.28 -1.07
N LEU A 106 1.09 11.29 -1.24
CA LEU A 106 -0.28 11.12 -1.71
C LEU A 106 -0.33 10.61 -3.16
N ALA A 107 0.55 11.12 -4.03
CA ALA A 107 0.66 10.63 -5.41
C ALA A 107 1.02 9.13 -5.46
N ALA A 108 2.02 8.70 -4.68
CA ALA A 108 2.39 7.30 -4.57
C ALA A 108 1.25 6.43 -4.01
N LEU A 109 0.49 6.93 -3.02
CA LEU A 109 -0.67 6.24 -2.47
C LEU A 109 -1.81 6.09 -3.49
N THR A 110 -2.00 7.04 -4.39
CA THR A 110 -3.01 6.96 -5.45
C THR A 110 -2.73 5.78 -6.38
N LEU A 111 -1.48 5.63 -6.84
CA LEU A 111 -1.06 4.47 -7.63
C LEU A 111 -1.18 3.16 -6.83
N GLY A 112 -0.76 3.17 -5.58
CA GLY A 112 -0.88 2.01 -4.69
C GLY A 112 -2.32 1.53 -4.50
N ARG A 113 -3.29 2.44 -4.37
CA ARG A 113 -4.72 2.10 -4.24
C ARG A 113 -5.26 1.38 -5.47
N MET A 114 -4.88 1.80 -6.68
CA MET A 114 -5.24 1.11 -7.93
C MET A 114 -4.64 -0.29 -7.98
N GLY A 115 -3.36 -0.43 -7.61
CA GLY A 115 -2.68 -1.73 -7.54
C GLY A 115 -3.34 -2.70 -6.56
N ILE A 116 -3.75 -2.23 -5.37
CA ILE A 116 -4.48 -3.06 -4.39
C ILE A 116 -5.85 -3.49 -4.96
N GLY A 117 -6.56 -2.62 -5.65
CA GLY A 117 -7.80 -2.97 -6.35
C GLY A 117 -7.60 -4.12 -7.35
N ALA A 118 -6.55 -4.04 -8.18
CA ALA A 118 -6.21 -5.07 -9.15
C ALA A 118 -5.82 -6.41 -8.49
N ILE A 119 -5.03 -6.37 -7.40
CA ILE A 119 -4.66 -7.56 -6.63
C ILE A 119 -5.91 -8.26 -6.08
N GLY A 120 -6.83 -7.51 -5.46
CA GLY A 120 -8.06 -8.06 -4.92
C GLY A 120 -8.91 -8.74 -5.99
N VAL A 121 -9.09 -8.10 -7.14
CA VAL A 121 -9.81 -8.68 -8.28
C VAL A 121 -9.14 -9.97 -8.78
N GLY A 122 -7.81 -10.00 -8.89
CA GLY A 122 -7.08 -11.20 -9.30
C GLY A 122 -7.28 -12.37 -8.34
N MET A 123 -7.22 -12.10 -7.03
CA MET A 123 -7.46 -13.12 -5.99
C MET A 123 -8.90 -13.62 -6.01
N ALA A 124 -9.87 -12.73 -6.10
CA ALA A 124 -11.29 -13.08 -6.14
C ALA A 124 -11.63 -13.90 -7.41
N GLN A 125 -11.10 -13.52 -8.57
CA GLN A 125 -11.27 -14.27 -9.81
C GLN A 125 -10.72 -15.69 -9.70
N SER A 126 -9.50 -15.83 -9.20
CA SER A 126 -8.89 -17.16 -9.01
C SER A 126 -9.69 -18.04 -8.05
N ALA A 127 -10.20 -17.47 -6.96
CA ALA A 127 -11.02 -18.19 -6.01
C ALA A 127 -12.36 -18.63 -6.63
N LEU A 128 -13.00 -17.77 -7.40
CA LEU A 128 -14.26 -18.06 -8.10
C LEU A 128 -14.07 -19.18 -9.12
N ASP A 129 -13.04 -19.09 -9.96
CA ASP A 129 -12.74 -20.09 -10.98
C ASP A 129 -12.50 -21.46 -10.34
N TYR A 130 -11.74 -21.51 -9.25
CA TYR A 130 -11.51 -22.73 -8.48
C TYR A 130 -12.80 -23.29 -7.89
N ALA A 131 -13.63 -22.45 -7.28
CA ALA A 131 -14.91 -22.86 -6.69
C ALA A 131 -15.90 -23.40 -7.74
N ILE A 132 -15.98 -22.75 -8.91
CA ILE A 132 -16.78 -23.22 -10.04
C ILE A 132 -16.29 -24.59 -10.53
N HIS A 133 -14.96 -24.74 -10.71
CA HIS A 133 -14.38 -26.00 -11.12
C HIS A 133 -14.68 -27.12 -10.09
N TYR A 134 -14.49 -26.86 -8.82
CA TYR A 134 -14.80 -27.80 -7.75
C TYR A 134 -16.27 -28.20 -7.74
N SER A 135 -17.19 -27.23 -7.88
CA SER A 135 -18.64 -27.46 -7.84
C SER A 135 -19.14 -28.33 -9.00
N LYS A 136 -18.47 -28.32 -10.14
CA LYS A 136 -18.77 -29.20 -11.29
C LYS A 136 -18.36 -30.65 -11.08
N ASN A 137 -17.42 -30.91 -10.18
CA ASN A 137 -16.89 -32.25 -9.92
C ASN A 137 -17.42 -32.85 -8.62
N ARG A 138 -17.71 -32.04 -7.60
CA ARG A 138 -18.23 -32.50 -6.30
C ARG A 138 -19.69 -32.87 -6.39
N LYS A 139 -20.05 -34.11 -5.99
CA LYS A 139 -21.42 -34.59 -5.93
C LYS A 139 -21.93 -34.68 -4.49
N VAL A 140 -23.15 -34.25 -4.28
CA VAL A 140 -23.93 -34.39 -3.04
C VAL A 140 -25.38 -34.67 -3.41
N PHE A 141 -26.07 -35.51 -2.63
CA PHE A 141 -27.46 -35.92 -2.93
C PHE A 141 -27.66 -36.40 -4.37
N GLY A 142 -26.67 -37.11 -4.93
CA GLY A 142 -26.74 -37.75 -6.24
C GLY A 142 -26.50 -36.82 -7.46
N GLN A 143 -26.18 -35.54 -7.26
CA GLN A 143 -25.89 -34.60 -8.35
C GLN A 143 -24.73 -33.67 -8.03
N GLU A 144 -24.17 -33.00 -9.06
CA GLU A 144 -23.10 -32.03 -8.90
C GLU A 144 -23.56 -30.79 -8.11
N LEU A 145 -22.66 -30.19 -7.28
CA LEU A 145 -22.95 -28.96 -6.54
C LEU A 145 -23.41 -27.83 -7.47
N ALA A 146 -22.80 -27.72 -8.65
CA ALA A 146 -23.13 -26.70 -9.64
C ALA A 146 -24.58 -26.74 -10.13
N ARG A 147 -25.32 -27.85 -9.91
CA ARG A 147 -26.73 -27.97 -10.29
C ARG A 147 -27.69 -27.36 -9.28
N PHE A 148 -27.24 -27.03 -8.08
CA PHE A 148 -28.09 -26.41 -7.07
C PHE A 148 -28.15 -24.90 -7.31
N GLN A 149 -29.35 -24.33 -7.40
CA GLN A 149 -29.59 -22.91 -7.66
C GLN A 149 -28.87 -21.99 -6.70
N HIS A 150 -28.74 -22.37 -5.43
CA HIS A 150 -28.00 -21.59 -4.43
C HIS A 150 -26.58 -21.23 -4.93
N TRP A 151 -25.83 -22.24 -5.43
CA TRP A 151 -24.48 -22.01 -5.94
C TRP A 151 -24.46 -21.22 -7.24
N GLN A 152 -25.46 -21.43 -8.11
CA GLN A 152 -25.59 -20.69 -9.36
C GLN A 152 -25.78 -19.18 -9.12
N TYR A 153 -26.68 -18.81 -8.22
CA TYR A 153 -26.87 -17.42 -7.82
C TYR A 153 -25.63 -16.84 -7.14
N THR A 154 -25.06 -17.56 -6.17
CA THR A 154 -23.86 -17.13 -5.45
C THR A 154 -22.69 -16.86 -6.39
N PHE A 155 -22.40 -17.74 -7.34
CA PHE A 155 -21.34 -17.56 -8.31
C PHE A 155 -21.62 -16.40 -9.28
N SER A 156 -22.89 -16.22 -9.67
CA SER A 156 -23.28 -15.10 -10.54
C SER A 156 -23.08 -13.76 -9.84
N ASP A 157 -23.47 -13.63 -8.59
CA ASP A 157 -23.28 -12.43 -7.80
C ASP A 157 -21.78 -12.09 -7.59
N HIS A 158 -20.97 -13.12 -7.30
CA HIS A 158 -19.53 -12.93 -7.19
C HIS A 158 -18.89 -12.55 -8.53
N ALA A 159 -19.28 -13.17 -9.64
CA ALA A 159 -18.78 -12.80 -10.96
C ALA A 159 -19.11 -11.34 -11.30
N LEU A 160 -20.33 -10.89 -11.00
CA LEU A 160 -20.76 -9.51 -11.21
C LEU A 160 -19.93 -8.53 -10.35
N ASN A 161 -19.72 -8.84 -9.07
CA ASN A 161 -18.94 -8.00 -8.16
C ASN A 161 -17.47 -7.90 -8.60
N ILE A 162 -16.87 -9.01 -9.02
CA ILE A 162 -15.50 -9.05 -9.55
C ILE A 162 -15.38 -8.16 -10.80
N GLU A 163 -16.34 -8.25 -11.72
CA GLU A 163 -16.34 -7.45 -12.93
C GLU A 163 -16.53 -5.95 -12.63
N ASN A 164 -17.41 -5.61 -11.71
CA ASN A 164 -17.57 -4.23 -11.23
C ASN A 164 -16.27 -3.67 -10.64
N ALA A 165 -15.60 -4.43 -9.78
CA ALA A 165 -14.33 -4.04 -9.19
C ALA A 165 -13.21 -3.93 -10.25
N ARG A 166 -13.20 -4.83 -11.26
CA ARG A 166 -12.31 -4.79 -12.42
C ARG A 166 -12.44 -3.49 -13.19
N ASN A 167 -13.66 -3.12 -13.53
CA ASN A 167 -13.95 -1.89 -14.27
C ASN A 167 -13.52 -0.64 -13.49
N LEU A 168 -13.61 -0.65 -12.16
CA LEU A 168 -13.19 0.47 -11.32
C LEU A 168 -11.66 0.69 -11.35
N TYR A 169 -10.84 -0.36 -11.25
CA TYR A 169 -9.39 -0.14 -11.30
C TYR A 169 -8.91 0.21 -12.71
N ILE A 170 -9.52 -0.37 -13.76
CA ILE A 170 -9.21 0.00 -15.15
C ILE A 170 -9.58 1.46 -15.41
N LYS A 171 -10.78 1.89 -14.97
CA LYS A 171 -11.20 3.30 -15.06
C LYS A 171 -10.25 4.23 -14.33
N ALA A 172 -9.82 3.85 -13.13
CA ALA A 172 -8.88 4.64 -12.34
C ALA A 172 -7.53 4.80 -13.05
N ALA A 173 -6.98 3.70 -13.60
CA ALA A 173 -5.73 3.73 -14.35
C ALA A 173 -5.86 4.58 -15.62
N TYR A 174 -6.91 4.38 -16.41
CA TYR A 174 -7.16 5.15 -17.62
C TYR A 174 -7.28 6.66 -17.35
N ARG A 175 -8.01 7.03 -16.28
CA ARG A 175 -8.15 8.43 -15.88
C ARG A 175 -6.81 9.02 -15.43
N TYR A 176 -6.02 8.26 -14.68
CA TYR A 176 -4.69 8.68 -14.25
C TYR A 176 -3.76 8.95 -15.44
N ASP A 177 -3.78 8.08 -16.47
CA ASP A 177 -2.96 8.22 -17.67
C ASP A 177 -3.32 9.48 -18.47
N ILE A 178 -4.60 9.87 -18.50
CA ILE A 178 -5.06 11.03 -19.28
C ILE A 178 -4.99 12.34 -18.50
N GLU A 179 -5.41 12.33 -17.23
CA GLU A 179 -5.59 13.55 -16.43
C GLU A 179 -4.45 13.77 -15.41
N GLY A 180 -3.57 12.77 -15.19
CA GLY A 180 -2.53 12.80 -14.17
C GLY A 180 -3.06 12.72 -12.72
N ASN A 181 -4.37 12.56 -12.57
CA ASN A 181 -5.04 12.46 -11.27
C ASN A 181 -6.26 11.52 -11.35
N ALA A 182 -6.40 10.63 -10.36
CA ALA A 182 -7.52 9.71 -10.21
C ALA A 182 -7.78 9.34 -8.75
N GLU A 183 -7.69 10.29 -7.81
CA GLU A 183 -7.78 10.02 -6.37
C GLU A 183 -9.09 9.34 -5.96
N ILE A 184 -10.23 9.81 -6.51
CA ILE A 184 -11.55 9.28 -6.21
C ILE A 184 -11.69 7.87 -6.77
N GLU A 185 -11.35 7.68 -8.04
CA GLU A 185 -11.43 6.38 -8.71
C GLU A 185 -10.48 5.35 -8.09
N ALA A 186 -9.27 5.77 -7.71
CA ALA A 186 -8.32 4.92 -7.01
C ALA A 186 -8.84 4.48 -5.63
N ALA A 187 -9.49 5.39 -4.90
CA ALA A 187 -10.13 5.05 -3.63
C ALA A 187 -11.29 4.05 -3.82
N MET A 188 -12.17 4.28 -4.82
CA MET A 188 -13.25 3.37 -5.18
C MET A 188 -12.73 1.99 -5.57
N SER A 189 -11.69 1.95 -6.41
CA SER A 189 -11.01 0.73 -6.85
C SER A 189 -10.48 -0.08 -5.67
N LYS A 190 -9.79 0.57 -4.73
CA LYS A 190 -9.25 -0.08 -3.53
C LYS A 190 -10.37 -0.65 -2.66
N ILE A 191 -11.45 0.08 -2.45
CA ILE A 191 -12.58 -0.37 -1.63
C ILE A 191 -13.22 -1.59 -2.29
N ALA A 192 -13.58 -1.51 -3.57
CA ALA A 192 -14.25 -2.61 -4.28
C ALA A 192 -13.38 -3.88 -4.37
N GLY A 193 -12.06 -3.73 -4.58
CA GLY A 193 -11.16 -4.88 -4.66
C GLY A 193 -10.78 -5.49 -3.29
N SER A 194 -11.14 -4.86 -2.17
CA SER A 194 -10.83 -5.36 -0.81
C SER A 194 -12.05 -5.85 -0.04
N GLN A 195 -13.24 -5.82 -0.62
CA GLN A 195 -14.49 -6.40 -0.09
C GLN A 195 -14.71 -7.83 -0.60
#